data_c1bb277b443f4a10954bab30fa11b11c
#
_entry.id   c1bb277b443f4a10954bab30fa11b11c
#
_cell.length_a   1.000
_cell.length_b   1.000
_cell.length_c   1.000
_cell.angle_alpha   90.00
_cell.angle_beta   90.00
_cell.angle_gamma   90.00
#
_symmetry.space_group_name_H-M   'P 1'
#
loop_
_entity.id
_entity.type
_entity.pdbx_description
1 polymer ?
#
loop_
_entity_poly.entity_id
_entity_poly.type
_entity_poly.pdbx_seq_one_letter_code
_entity_poly.pdbx_strand_id
1 'polypeptide(L)'
;ENEEKNFENFILNNSKFLGIPLIASQEVYYLNEEMYEAHDALRCIGEKNFLDDKNRFKLSNQHYLKNSNDLKKLYADIPEALENNYNFHLRFNFKPKKSKPILPSISKTYSNTPEDELSKQANEGLKNRIQNYILKKNSRNTKDKIQEIYNDRLKHEINIINSMDYASYFLIVSDYIKWAKKNSIPVGPGRGSGAGSLVAYCLDITDIDPIEYDLIFERFLNPDRISMPDFDIDFCEEKRDKVFEYLKSKYKDGVAHIITFGKLKARMALRDVGRVLGLSYGHVDRLCKMVPFDPSRPLTLQESIDREPRFKEEVKNNPKVKKLLELSLKLEGLNRNMATHAAGVVIAGEKLAEQFPLYVDYSSNLILPSTQYDMYSSENAGLVKFDLLGLKTLT
;
A
#
# COMPACT_ATOMS: atom_id res chain seq x y z
N GLU A 1 4.48 -40.87 -3.58
CA GLU A 1 4.63 -41.61 -4.87
C GLU A 1 3.33 -42.32 -5.30
N ASN A 2 2.69 -43.14 -4.50
CA ASN A 2 1.44 -43.84 -4.88
C ASN A 2 0.27 -42.86 -5.09
N GLU A 3 0.12 -41.86 -4.25
CA GLU A 3 -0.93 -40.85 -4.36
C GLU A 3 -0.72 -39.96 -5.60
N GLU A 4 0.51 -39.61 -5.91
CA GLU A 4 0.86 -38.83 -7.10
C GLU A 4 0.52 -39.61 -8.38
N LYS A 5 0.90 -40.89 -8.46
CA LYS A 5 0.56 -41.75 -9.60
C LYS A 5 -0.94 -41.92 -9.78
N ASN A 6 -1.68 -42.08 -8.68
CA ASN A 6 -3.12 -42.16 -8.74
C ASN A 6 -3.77 -40.87 -9.24
N PHE A 7 -3.26 -39.72 -8.80
CA PHE A 7 -3.71 -38.43 -9.26
C PHE A 7 -3.39 -38.18 -10.73
N GLU A 8 -2.18 -38.53 -11.16
CA GLU A 8 -1.76 -38.45 -12.56
C GLU A 8 -2.64 -39.31 -13.47
N ASN A 9 -2.87 -40.56 -13.10
CA ASN A 9 -3.77 -41.45 -13.83
C ASN A 9 -5.21 -40.94 -13.88
N PHE A 10 -5.68 -40.33 -12.79
CA PHE A 10 -6.99 -39.71 -12.77
C PHE A 10 -7.08 -38.54 -13.76
N ILE A 11 -6.08 -37.67 -13.79
CA ILE A 11 -6.01 -36.52 -14.72
C ILE A 11 -5.97 -37.00 -16.17
N LEU A 12 -5.08 -37.96 -16.50
CA LEU A 12 -4.92 -38.49 -17.84
C LEU A 12 -6.21 -39.13 -18.37
N ASN A 13 -6.88 -39.93 -17.55
CA ASN A 13 -8.12 -40.60 -17.92
C ASN A 13 -9.26 -39.61 -18.12
N ASN A 14 -9.41 -38.62 -17.23
CA ASN A 14 -10.47 -37.62 -17.33
C ASN A 14 -10.22 -36.63 -18.48
N SER A 15 -8.99 -36.23 -18.75
CA SER A 15 -8.63 -35.43 -19.90
C SER A 15 -9.08 -36.11 -21.20
N LYS A 16 -8.74 -37.38 -21.34
CA LYS A 16 -9.14 -38.18 -22.52
C LYS A 16 -10.65 -38.37 -22.61
N PHE A 17 -11.32 -38.65 -21.51
CA PHE A 17 -12.78 -38.87 -21.47
C PHE A 17 -13.56 -37.59 -21.77
N LEU A 18 -13.14 -36.46 -21.21
CA LEU A 18 -13.81 -35.17 -21.34
C LEU A 18 -13.35 -34.32 -22.54
N GLY A 19 -12.30 -34.75 -23.23
CA GLY A 19 -11.70 -33.96 -24.32
C GLY A 19 -11.07 -32.64 -23.86
N ILE A 20 -10.62 -32.57 -22.58
CA ILE A 20 -9.99 -31.38 -22.00
C ILE A 20 -8.47 -31.46 -22.23
N PRO A 21 -7.84 -30.48 -22.92
CA PRO A 21 -6.41 -30.52 -23.16
C PRO A 21 -5.61 -30.40 -21.87
N LEU A 22 -4.55 -31.20 -21.75
CA LEU A 22 -3.59 -31.14 -20.65
C LEU A 22 -2.65 -29.96 -20.85
N ILE A 23 -2.23 -29.37 -19.74
CA ILE A 23 -1.12 -28.42 -19.69
C ILE A 23 -0.06 -28.94 -18.71
N ALA A 24 1.22 -28.72 -19.05
CA ALA A 24 2.33 -29.01 -18.16
C ALA A 24 2.49 -27.87 -17.14
N SER A 25 2.46 -28.17 -15.87
CA SER A 25 2.69 -27.20 -14.80
C SER A 25 3.78 -27.67 -13.85
N GLN A 26 4.46 -26.73 -13.25
CA GLN A 26 5.51 -26.98 -12.27
C GLN A 26 5.40 -25.98 -11.13
N GLU A 27 5.60 -26.43 -9.92
CA GLU A 27 5.76 -25.55 -8.76
C GLU A 27 7.10 -24.82 -8.83
N VAL A 28 7.07 -23.51 -9.09
CA VAL A 28 8.24 -22.65 -9.19
C VAL A 28 8.24 -21.64 -8.07
N TYR A 29 9.28 -21.65 -7.25
CA TYR A 29 9.46 -20.72 -6.13
C TYR A 29 10.65 -19.77 -6.32
N TYR A 30 11.60 -20.09 -7.19
CA TYR A 30 12.80 -19.29 -7.43
C TYR A 30 13.32 -19.43 -8.87
N LEU A 31 14.14 -18.47 -9.31
CA LEU A 31 14.52 -18.33 -10.73
C LEU A 31 15.50 -19.38 -11.22
N ASN A 32 16.49 -19.76 -10.42
CA ASN A 32 17.53 -20.70 -10.79
C ASN A 32 17.93 -21.58 -9.60
N GLU A 33 18.62 -22.67 -9.88
CA GLU A 33 19.02 -23.67 -8.89
C GLU A 33 19.88 -23.08 -7.75
N GLU A 34 20.70 -22.08 -8.05
CA GLU A 34 21.57 -21.41 -7.07
C GLU A 34 20.77 -20.65 -5.97
N MET A 35 19.50 -20.36 -6.21
CA MET A 35 18.62 -19.69 -5.25
C MET A 35 18.02 -20.65 -4.21
N TYR A 36 18.21 -21.96 -4.36
CA TYR A 36 17.63 -22.96 -3.47
C TYR A 36 17.88 -22.70 -1.98
N GLU A 37 19.15 -22.49 -1.60
CA GLU A 37 19.50 -22.25 -0.19
C GLU A 37 18.96 -20.92 0.33
N ALA A 38 18.88 -19.89 -0.52
CA ALA A 38 18.28 -18.61 -0.15
C ALA A 38 16.78 -18.74 0.07
N HIS A 39 16.09 -19.50 -0.80
CA HIS A 39 14.67 -19.80 -0.63
C HIS A 39 14.42 -20.62 0.65
N ASP A 40 15.26 -21.63 0.93
CA ASP A 40 15.17 -22.40 2.17
C ASP A 40 15.35 -21.52 3.43
N ALA A 41 16.31 -20.57 3.37
CA ALA A 41 16.48 -19.58 4.43
C ALA A 41 15.25 -18.66 4.57
N LEU A 42 14.64 -18.23 3.46
CA LEU A 42 13.43 -17.42 3.48
C LEU A 42 12.25 -18.16 4.12
N ARG A 43 12.10 -19.45 3.84
CA ARG A 43 11.10 -20.29 4.52
C ARG A 43 11.35 -20.39 6.03
N CYS A 44 12.60 -20.62 6.43
CA CYS A 44 12.98 -20.63 7.85
C CYS A 44 12.69 -19.30 8.54
N ILE A 45 12.84 -18.16 7.85
CA ILE A 45 12.47 -16.84 8.37
C ILE A 45 10.96 -16.78 8.64
N GLY A 46 10.14 -17.24 7.70
CA GLY A 46 8.67 -17.25 7.82
C GLY A 46 8.17 -18.20 8.92
N GLU A 47 8.71 -19.41 8.96
CA GLU A 47 8.34 -20.47 9.92
C GLU A 47 9.01 -20.31 11.30
N LYS A 48 9.93 -19.34 11.46
CA LYS A 48 10.74 -19.09 12.67
C LYS A 48 11.64 -20.27 13.05
N ASN A 49 12.07 -21.07 12.09
CA ASN A 49 12.97 -22.21 12.25
C ASN A 49 14.43 -21.84 12.06
N PHE A 50 15.34 -22.75 12.40
CA PHE A 50 16.79 -22.65 12.06
C PHE A 50 17.10 -23.49 10.83
N LEU A 51 18.09 -23.08 10.04
CA LEU A 51 18.53 -23.85 8.86
C LEU A 51 19.06 -25.24 9.19
N ASP A 52 19.69 -25.39 10.37
CA ASP A 52 20.29 -26.64 10.84
C ASP A 52 19.28 -27.57 11.52
N ASP A 53 18.00 -27.16 11.67
CA ASP A 53 16.97 -28.02 12.25
C ASP A 53 16.65 -29.16 11.27
N LYS A 54 16.86 -30.39 11.75
CA LYS A 54 16.66 -31.62 10.97
C LYS A 54 15.17 -32.02 10.85
N ASN A 55 14.32 -31.57 11.74
CA ASN A 55 12.92 -31.98 11.83
C ASN A 55 11.98 -31.07 11.04
N ARG A 56 12.50 -30.00 10.41
CA ARG A 56 11.69 -29.11 9.60
C ARG A 56 11.36 -29.68 8.23
N PHE A 57 10.26 -29.27 7.66
CA PHE A 57 9.95 -29.57 6.27
C PHE A 57 10.91 -28.83 5.34
N LYS A 58 11.46 -29.55 4.37
CA LYS A 58 12.40 -29.02 3.39
C LYS A 58 11.97 -29.40 1.99
N LEU A 59 11.87 -28.43 1.10
CA LEU A 59 11.61 -28.68 -0.31
C LEU A 59 12.85 -29.26 -1.00
N SER A 60 12.64 -29.91 -2.15
CA SER A 60 13.76 -30.30 -3.03
C SER A 60 14.34 -29.08 -3.74
N ASN A 61 15.52 -29.25 -4.33
CA ASN A 61 16.15 -28.20 -5.14
C ASN A 61 15.56 -28.08 -6.56
N GLN A 62 14.45 -28.77 -6.83
CA GLN A 62 13.86 -28.83 -8.18
C GLN A 62 12.80 -27.76 -8.45
N HIS A 63 12.53 -26.83 -7.51
CA HIS A 63 11.49 -25.80 -7.62
C HIS A 63 12.00 -24.50 -8.27
N TYR A 64 13.02 -24.57 -9.14
CA TYR A 64 13.46 -23.44 -9.95
C TYR A 64 12.73 -23.36 -11.29
N LEU A 65 12.73 -22.18 -11.92
CA LEU A 65 12.15 -21.98 -13.24
C LEU A 65 12.99 -22.73 -14.29
N LYS A 66 12.50 -23.89 -14.72
CA LYS A 66 13.19 -24.73 -15.70
C LYS A 66 13.13 -24.11 -17.10
N ASN A 67 14.21 -24.30 -17.83
CA ASN A 67 14.24 -23.93 -19.24
C ASN A 67 13.47 -24.95 -20.12
N SER A 68 13.24 -24.60 -21.38
CA SER A 68 12.45 -25.43 -22.31
C SER A 68 13.03 -26.83 -22.54
N ASN A 69 14.36 -27.00 -22.47
CA ASN A 69 14.99 -28.31 -22.67
C ASN A 69 14.78 -29.22 -21.44
N ASP A 70 14.85 -28.66 -20.25
CA ASP A 70 14.57 -29.38 -19.00
C ASP A 70 13.10 -29.80 -18.92
N LEU A 71 12.17 -28.91 -19.32
CA LEU A 71 10.74 -29.24 -19.39
C LEU A 71 10.47 -30.35 -20.45
N LYS A 72 11.13 -30.31 -21.64
CA LYS A 72 10.96 -31.36 -22.64
C LYS A 72 11.44 -32.73 -22.13
N LYS A 73 12.45 -32.76 -21.28
CA LYS A 73 12.89 -34.03 -20.66
C LYS A 73 11.92 -34.51 -19.60
N LEU A 74 11.40 -33.55 -18.79
CA LEU A 74 10.50 -33.87 -17.70
C LEU A 74 9.13 -34.40 -18.17
N TYR A 75 8.63 -33.87 -19.29
CA TYR A 75 7.35 -34.25 -19.90
C TYR A 75 7.52 -35.03 -21.21
N ALA A 76 8.57 -35.83 -21.30
CA ALA A 76 8.86 -36.58 -22.54
C ALA A 76 7.78 -37.63 -22.88
N ASP A 77 7.06 -38.11 -21.87
CA ASP A 77 5.94 -39.06 -21.96
C ASP A 77 4.62 -38.42 -22.37
N ILE A 78 4.47 -37.09 -22.16
CA ILE A 78 3.24 -36.30 -22.45
C ILE A 78 3.61 -35.03 -23.22
N PRO A 79 4.21 -35.13 -24.42
CA PRO A 79 4.70 -33.95 -25.16
C PRO A 79 3.61 -32.98 -25.57
N GLU A 80 2.37 -33.47 -25.79
CA GLU A 80 1.21 -32.65 -26.10
C GLU A 80 0.86 -31.62 -24.97
N ALA A 81 1.21 -31.93 -23.73
CA ALA A 81 1.00 -30.97 -22.64
C ALA A 81 1.86 -29.71 -22.79
N LEU A 82 3.09 -29.86 -23.31
CA LEU A 82 3.97 -28.72 -23.61
C LEU A 82 3.53 -27.94 -24.85
N GLU A 83 3.00 -28.63 -25.87
CA GLU A 83 2.41 -27.97 -27.04
C GLU A 83 1.20 -27.13 -26.64
N ASN A 84 0.36 -27.67 -25.75
CA ASN A 84 -0.77 -26.95 -25.20
C ASN A 84 -0.32 -25.73 -24.38
N ASN A 85 0.78 -25.80 -23.61
CA ASN A 85 1.33 -24.63 -22.92
C ASN A 85 1.71 -23.52 -23.90
N TYR A 86 2.35 -23.88 -25.02
CA TYR A 86 2.72 -22.90 -26.04
C TYR A 86 1.50 -22.18 -26.62
N ASN A 87 0.37 -22.88 -26.78
CA ASN A 87 -0.85 -22.32 -27.32
C ASN A 87 -1.76 -21.68 -26.25
N PHE A 88 -1.55 -21.98 -24.98
CA PHE A 88 -2.44 -21.58 -23.88
C PHE A 88 -2.56 -20.06 -23.75
N HIS A 89 -1.46 -19.33 -23.87
CA HIS A 89 -1.45 -17.87 -23.76
C HIS A 89 -2.26 -17.18 -24.90
N LEU A 90 -2.45 -17.83 -26.04
CA LEU A 90 -3.25 -17.29 -27.15
C LEU A 90 -4.76 -17.23 -26.83
N ARG A 91 -5.19 -17.91 -25.77
CA ARG A 91 -6.58 -17.87 -25.27
C ARG A 91 -6.88 -16.61 -24.46
N PHE A 92 -5.84 -15.88 -24.04
CA PHE A 92 -5.97 -14.71 -23.18
C PHE A 92 -5.61 -13.44 -23.96
N ASN A 93 -6.56 -12.51 -24.04
CA ASN A 93 -6.37 -11.20 -24.65
C ASN A 93 -6.54 -10.06 -23.64
N PHE A 94 -6.74 -10.37 -22.36
CA PHE A 94 -6.86 -9.38 -21.31
C PHE A 94 -5.48 -8.82 -20.93
N LYS A 95 -5.39 -7.50 -20.91
CA LYS A 95 -4.21 -6.78 -20.37
C LYS A 95 -4.69 -5.77 -19.33
N PRO A 96 -4.14 -5.82 -18.10
CA PRO A 96 -4.41 -4.79 -17.10
C PRO A 96 -4.07 -3.41 -17.64
N LYS A 97 -4.98 -2.45 -17.47
CA LYS A 97 -4.79 -1.06 -17.89
C LYS A 97 -4.81 -0.16 -16.67
N LYS A 98 -4.04 0.93 -16.72
CA LYS A 98 -4.16 2.00 -15.75
C LYS A 98 -5.52 2.66 -15.89
N SER A 99 -6.19 2.87 -14.77
CA SER A 99 -7.49 3.54 -14.71
C SER A 99 -7.34 4.97 -14.19
N LYS A 100 -8.26 5.83 -14.61
CA LYS A 100 -8.39 7.15 -13.96
C LYS A 100 -8.93 6.98 -12.55
N PRO A 101 -8.70 7.95 -11.64
CA PRO A 101 -9.25 7.91 -10.31
C PRO A 101 -10.77 7.72 -10.30
N ILE A 102 -11.22 6.72 -9.54
CA ILE A 102 -12.64 6.38 -9.39
C ILE A 102 -13.06 6.80 -8.00
N LEU A 103 -13.76 7.92 -7.90
CA LEU A 103 -14.35 8.40 -6.66
C LEU A 103 -15.78 7.88 -6.51
N PRO A 104 -16.21 7.55 -5.28
CA PRO A 104 -17.58 7.15 -5.05
C PRO A 104 -18.54 8.29 -5.39
N SER A 105 -19.65 7.95 -6.06
CA SER A 105 -20.73 8.91 -6.31
C SER A 105 -21.39 9.30 -4.99
N ILE A 106 -21.33 10.58 -4.67
CA ILE A 106 -22.04 11.15 -3.50
C ILE A 106 -23.47 11.57 -3.83
N SER A 107 -23.92 11.39 -5.08
CA SER A 107 -25.28 11.74 -5.54
C SER A 107 -26.39 11.06 -4.73
N LYS A 108 -26.12 9.91 -4.08
CA LYS A 108 -27.06 9.26 -3.16
C LYS A 108 -27.19 10.00 -1.83
N THR A 109 -26.23 10.84 -1.49
CA THR A 109 -26.20 11.60 -0.23
C THR A 109 -26.72 13.03 -0.43
N TYR A 110 -26.49 13.60 -1.61
CA TYR A 110 -26.87 14.98 -1.95
C TYR A 110 -27.73 15.02 -3.21
N SER A 111 -28.66 15.96 -3.24
CA SER A 111 -29.55 16.18 -4.40
C SER A 111 -28.86 16.91 -5.56
N ASN A 112 -27.75 17.60 -5.27
CA ASN A 112 -26.97 18.40 -6.22
C ASN A 112 -25.82 17.62 -6.80
N THR A 113 -25.20 18.16 -7.86
CA THR A 113 -23.92 17.65 -8.34
C THR A 113 -22.84 17.82 -7.27
N PRO A 114 -21.75 17.02 -7.28
CA PRO A 114 -20.65 17.21 -6.34
C PRO A 114 -20.06 18.64 -6.35
N GLU A 115 -19.96 19.24 -7.54
CA GLU A 115 -19.41 20.57 -7.76
C GLU A 115 -20.30 21.65 -7.14
N ASP A 116 -21.62 21.54 -7.33
CA ASP A 116 -22.60 22.48 -6.75
C ASP A 116 -22.64 22.35 -5.23
N GLU A 117 -22.60 21.10 -4.72
CA GLU A 117 -22.63 20.85 -3.30
C GLU A 117 -21.33 21.33 -2.61
N LEU A 118 -20.17 21.11 -3.23
CA LEU A 118 -18.90 21.66 -2.77
C LEU A 118 -18.97 23.19 -2.67
N SER A 119 -19.41 23.83 -3.75
CA SER A 119 -19.53 25.29 -3.83
C SER A 119 -20.46 25.82 -2.75
N LYS A 120 -21.61 25.19 -2.54
CA LYS A 120 -22.59 25.56 -1.52
C LYS A 120 -21.99 25.44 -0.12
N GLN A 121 -21.47 24.27 0.25
CA GLN A 121 -20.92 24.04 1.59
C GLN A 121 -19.69 24.93 1.87
N ALA A 122 -18.81 25.14 0.89
CA ALA A 122 -17.65 26.01 1.04
C ALA A 122 -18.06 27.48 1.27
N ASN A 123 -19.05 27.99 0.56
CA ASN A 123 -19.56 29.36 0.76
C ASN A 123 -20.27 29.54 2.11
N GLU A 124 -21.07 28.55 2.55
CA GLU A 124 -21.69 28.55 3.87
C GLU A 124 -20.63 28.51 4.98
N GLY A 125 -19.61 27.64 4.81
CA GLY A 125 -18.48 27.54 5.72
C GLY A 125 -17.67 28.82 5.81
N LEU A 126 -17.39 29.48 4.67
CA LEU A 126 -16.68 30.77 4.66
C LEU A 126 -17.45 31.84 5.47
N LYS A 127 -18.75 31.94 5.27
CA LYS A 127 -19.60 32.90 6.06
C LYS A 127 -19.44 32.64 7.55
N ASN A 128 -19.50 31.38 7.98
CA ASN A 128 -19.33 30.99 9.37
C ASN A 128 -17.92 31.33 9.91
N ARG A 129 -16.86 31.04 9.12
CA ARG A 129 -15.47 31.33 9.52
C ARG A 129 -15.23 32.85 9.62
N ILE A 130 -15.73 33.65 8.68
CA ILE A 130 -15.63 35.10 8.71
C ILE A 130 -16.30 35.65 9.96
N GLN A 131 -17.56 35.28 10.24
CA GLN A 131 -18.33 35.82 11.36
C GLN A 131 -17.77 35.42 12.73
N ASN A 132 -17.38 34.16 12.88
CA ASN A 132 -17.04 33.61 14.18
C ASN A 132 -15.57 33.75 14.56
N TYR A 133 -14.65 33.81 13.58
CA TYR A 133 -13.21 33.76 13.82
C TYR A 133 -12.46 34.93 13.21
N ILE A 134 -12.58 35.19 11.89
CA ILE A 134 -11.71 36.08 11.14
C ILE A 134 -11.92 37.53 11.54
N LEU A 135 -13.18 37.98 11.60
CA LEU A 135 -13.50 39.37 12.00
C LEU A 135 -13.19 39.65 13.48
N LYS A 136 -13.19 38.64 14.34
CA LYS A 136 -12.85 38.84 15.77
C LYS A 136 -11.35 39.07 15.97
N LYS A 137 -10.51 38.53 15.08
CA LYS A 137 -9.05 38.70 15.13
C LYS A 137 -8.60 39.99 14.43
N ASN A 138 -9.25 40.39 13.34
CA ASN A 138 -8.82 41.47 12.44
C ASN A 138 -9.59 42.78 12.73
N SER A 139 -9.14 43.57 13.72
CA SER A 139 -9.69 44.89 14.02
C SER A 139 -9.20 46.01 13.08
N ARG A 140 -8.20 45.74 12.22
CA ARG A 140 -7.52 46.78 11.39
C ARG A 140 -8.02 46.92 9.95
N ASN A 141 -8.65 45.90 9.35
CA ASN A 141 -9.19 45.95 8.02
C ASN A 141 -10.70 46.14 8.00
N THR A 142 -11.19 46.85 6.99
CA THR A 142 -12.64 46.97 6.78
C THR A 142 -13.23 45.62 6.45
N LYS A 143 -14.38 45.30 6.96
CA LYS A 143 -15.11 44.03 6.77
C LYS A 143 -15.23 43.66 5.29
N ASP A 144 -15.47 44.65 4.42
CA ASP A 144 -15.68 44.47 2.99
C ASP A 144 -14.40 44.00 2.30
N LYS A 145 -13.25 44.57 2.65
CA LYS A 145 -11.95 44.20 2.08
C LYS A 145 -11.53 42.76 2.47
N ILE A 146 -11.78 42.36 3.72
CA ILE A 146 -11.56 40.98 4.17
C ILE A 146 -12.45 40.02 3.37
N GLN A 147 -13.72 40.34 3.21
CA GLN A 147 -14.68 39.51 2.52
C GLN A 147 -14.34 39.36 1.03
N GLU A 148 -13.84 40.39 0.37
CA GLU A 148 -13.36 40.36 -1.01
C GLU A 148 -12.17 39.39 -1.16
N ILE A 149 -11.11 39.53 -0.37
CA ILE A 149 -9.92 38.67 -0.42
C ILE A 149 -10.27 37.19 -0.25
N TYR A 150 -11.10 36.87 0.75
CA TYR A 150 -11.46 35.49 1.01
C TYR A 150 -12.39 34.91 -0.07
N ASN A 151 -13.33 35.69 -0.61
CA ASN A 151 -14.22 35.25 -1.69
C ASN A 151 -13.45 34.99 -2.98
N ASP A 152 -12.50 35.84 -3.34
CA ASP A 152 -11.69 35.67 -4.55
C ASP A 152 -10.82 34.39 -4.46
N ARG A 153 -10.18 34.20 -3.31
CA ARG A 153 -9.41 32.99 -3.07
C ARG A 153 -10.30 31.73 -3.08
N LEU A 154 -11.45 31.74 -2.44
CA LEU A 154 -12.39 30.62 -2.42
C LEU A 154 -12.85 30.26 -3.83
N LYS A 155 -13.25 31.27 -4.62
CA LYS A 155 -13.68 31.07 -6.01
C LYS A 155 -12.58 30.46 -6.87
N HIS A 156 -11.34 30.94 -6.70
CA HIS A 156 -10.18 30.42 -7.40
C HIS A 156 -9.96 28.93 -7.08
N GLU A 157 -9.94 28.55 -5.80
CA GLU A 157 -9.75 27.17 -5.37
C GLU A 157 -10.88 26.24 -5.83
N ILE A 158 -12.15 26.66 -5.71
CA ILE A 158 -13.30 25.87 -6.19
C ILE A 158 -13.18 25.60 -7.69
N ASN A 159 -12.80 26.58 -8.48
CA ASN A 159 -12.63 26.39 -9.93
C ASN A 159 -11.54 25.34 -10.25
N ILE A 160 -10.42 25.37 -9.56
CA ILE A 160 -9.34 24.38 -9.74
C ILE A 160 -9.81 22.99 -9.31
N ILE A 161 -10.42 22.85 -8.12
CA ILE A 161 -10.92 21.58 -7.61
C ILE A 161 -11.93 20.95 -8.58
N ASN A 162 -12.87 21.75 -9.10
CA ASN A 162 -13.88 21.29 -10.04
C ASN A 162 -13.27 20.92 -11.40
N SER A 163 -12.31 21.70 -11.92
CA SER A 163 -11.64 21.41 -13.19
C SER A 163 -10.81 20.11 -13.16
N MET A 164 -10.42 19.66 -11.96
CA MET A 164 -9.66 18.43 -11.74
C MET A 164 -10.54 17.26 -11.26
N ASP A 165 -11.88 17.41 -11.21
CA ASP A 165 -12.86 16.37 -10.79
C ASP A 165 -12.68 15.90 -9.33
N TYR A 166 -12.16 16.76 -8.41
CA TYR A 166 -11.92 16.38 -7.01
C TYR A 166 -12.98 16.85 -6.01
N ALA A 167 -14.10 17.40 -6.47
CA ALA A 167 -15.19 17.86 -5.58
C ALA A 167 -15.68 16.75 -4.64
N SER A 168 -15.90 15.55 -5.16
CA SER A 168 -16.31 14.39 -4.35
C SER A 168 -15.29 14.02 -3.29
N TYR A 169 -13.98 14.12 -3.58
CA TYR A 169 -12.92 13.83 -2.63
C TYR A 169 -12.99 14.75 -1.39
N PHE A 170 -13.09 16.07 -1.61
CA PHE A 170 -13.23 17.05 -0.52
C PHE A 170 -14.48 16.82 0.32
N LEU A 171 -15.61 16.52 -0.33
CA LEU A 171 -16.86 16.26 0.37
C LEU A 171 -16.83 15.00 1.23
N ILE A 172 -16.20 13.93 0.75
CA ILE A 172 -15.99 12.68 1.51
C ILE A 172 -15.12 12.94 2.74
N VAL A 173 -14.01 13.66 2.55
CA VAL A 173 -13.09 14.00 3.66
C VAL A 173 -13.80 14.86 4.71
N SER A 174 -14.52 15.91 4.28
CA SER A 174 -15.32 16.77 5.17
C SER A 174 -16.37 15.97 5.95
N ASP A 175 -17.03 15.02 5.31
CA ASP A 175 -18.09 14.23 5.90
C ASP A 175 -17.61 13.39 7.09
N TYR A 176 -16.56 12.57 6.91
CA TYR A 176 -16.09 11.74 8.01
C TYR A 176 -15.42 12.55 9.13
N ILE A 177 -14.83 13.71 8.82
CA ILE A 177 -14.27 14.61 9.84
C ILE A 177 -15.39 15.24 10.66
N LYS A 178 -16.43 15.78 10.01
CA LYS A 178 -17.60 16.34 10.70
C LYS A 178 -18.31 15.29 11.54
N TRP A 179 -18.43 14.07 11.03
CA TRP A 179 -18.97 12.95 11.79
C TRP A 179 -18.13 12.66 13.04
N ALA A 180 -16.80 12.59 12.90
CA ALA A 180 -15.90 12.36 14.01
C ALA A 180 -16.00 13.46 15.09
N LYS A 181 -15.94 14.74 14.67
CA LYS A 181 -16.10 15.89 15.57
C LYS A 181 -17.45 15.84 16.31
N LYS A 182 -18.54 15.52 15.61
CA LYS A 182 -19.89 15.37 16.20
C LYS A 182 -19.99 14.23 17.23
N ASN A 183 -19.20 13.17 17.05
CA ASN A 183 -19.16 12.02 17.96
C ASN A 183 -18.04 12.12 19.00
N SER A 184 -17.55 13.32 19.29
CA SER A 184 -16.51 13.59 20.29
C SER A 184 -15.23 12.77 20.08
N ILE A 185 -14.85 12.57 18.82
CA ILE A 185 -13.57 12.01 18.43
C ILE A 185 -12.64 13.19 18.11
N PRO A 186 -11.54 13.38 18.87
CA PRO A 186 -10.59 14.45 18.58
C PRO A 186 -9.96 14.27 17.18
N VAL A 187 -9.92 15.37 16.43
CA VAL A 187 -9.33 15.47 15.10
C VAL A 187 -8.29 16.58 15.12
N GLY A 188 -7.14 16.35 14.50
CA GLY A 188 -6.07 17.33 14.40
C GLY A 188 -6.46 18.54 13.54
N PRO A 189 -5.77 19.68 13.70
CA PRO A 189 -6.11 20.94 13.02
C PRO A 189 -5.75 20.91 11.50
N GLY A 190 -5.13 19.86 11.04
CA GLY A 190 -4.57 19.73 9.69
C GLY A 190 -3.06 19.94 9.65
N ARG A 191 -2.42 19.37 8.65
CA ARG A 191 -0.98 19.43 8.40
C ARG A 191 -0.64 19.24 6.93
N GLY A 192 0.65 19.38 6.59
CA GLY A 192 1.12 19.19 5.23
C GLY A 192 0.61 20.25 4.26
N SER A 193 0.54 19.90 2.98
CA SER A 193 0.10 20.83 1.92
C SER A 193 -1.40 21.14 1.96
N GLY A 194 -2.21 20.23 2.48
CA GLY A 194 -3.68 20.41 2.59
C GLY A 194 -4.09 21.58 3.47
N ALA A 195 -3.24 21.99 4.44
CA ALA A 195 -3.46 23.19 5.25
C ALA A 195 -3.45 24.50 4.40
N GLY A 196 -2.93 24.46 3.17
CA GLY A 196 -2.95 25.61 2.24
C GLY A 196 -4.27 25.85 1.52
N SER A 197 -5.29 24.99 1.72
CA SER A 197 -6.59 25.10 1.05
C SER A 197 -7.61 25.86 1.92
N LEU A 198 -8.14 26.97 1.38
CA LEU A 198 -9.24 27.71 1.98
C LEU A 198 -10.55 26.92 1.91
N VAL A 199 -10.76 26.16 0.83
CA VAL A 199 -11.92 25.24 0.72
C VAL A 199 -11.88 24.21 1.83
N ALA A 200 -10.72 23.62 2.13
CA ALA A 200 -10.57 22.67 3.24
C ALA A 200 -10.88 23.33 4.61
N TYR A 201 -10.43 24.55 4.82
CA TYR A 201 -10.74 25.33 6.01
C TYR A 201 -12.25 25.63 6.14
N CYS A 202 -12.91 26.01 5.06
CA CYS A 202 -14.35 26.25 5.04
C CYS A 202 -15.19 24.98 5.24
N LEU A 203 -14.69 23.83 4.81
CA LEU A 203 -15.35 22.52 4.95
C LEU A 203 -15.08 21.83 6.29
N ASP A 204 -14.41 22.47 7.24
CA ASP A 204 -14.00 21.92 8.55
C ASP A 204 -13.01 20.73 8.42
N ILE A 205 -12.34 20.58 7.28
CA ILE A 205 -11.26 19.60 7.07
C ILE A 205 -10.03 20.05 7.85
N THR A 206 -9.68 21.33 7.77
CA THR A 206 -8.60 21.94 8.54
C THR A 206 -9.12 23.06 9.43
N ASP A 207 -8.38 23.38 10.50
CA ASP A 207 -8.66 24.48 11.42
C ASP A 207 -7.58 25.58 11.30
N ILE A 208 -6.77 25.56 10.24
CA ILE A 208 -5.72 26.53 9.93
C ILE A 208 -6.21 27.46 8.82
N ASP A 209 -6.20 28.77 9.07
CA ASP A 209 -6.56 29.76 8.07
C ASP A 209 -5.38 29.99 7.10
N PRO A 210 -5.49 29.54 5.84
CA PRO A 210 -4.34 29.61 4.91
C PRO A 210 -3.98 31.05 4.51
N ILE A 211 -4.91 31.99 4.60
CA ILE A 211 -4.65 33.39 4.27
C ILE A 211 -3.93 34.10 5.42
N GLU A 212 -4.30 33.81 6.67
CA GLU A 212 -3.60 34.35 7.85
C GLU A 212 -2.11 33.96 7.89
N TYR A 213 -1.77 32.76 7.38
CA TYR A 213 -0.42 32.22 7.40
C TYR A 213 0.30 32.22 6.05
N ASP A 214 -0.22 32.94 5.05
CA ASP A 214 0.34 33.04 3.69
C ASP A 214 0.62 31.68 3.04
N LEU A 215 -0.27 30.68 3.26
CA LEU A 215 -0.12 29.35 2.71
C LEU A 215 -0.59 29.28 1.25
N ILE A 216 0.18 28.55 0.44
CA ILE A 216 -0.02 28.46 -1.01
C ILE A 216 -0.83 27.23 -1.36
N PHE A 217 -1.99 27.41 -2.02
CA PHE A 217 -2.89 26.33 -2.46
C PHE A 217 -2.26 25.45 -3.54
N GLU A 218 -1.51 26.01 -4.45
CA GLU A 218 -0.90 25.32 -5.59
C GLU A 218 0.18 24.31 -5.17
N ARG A 219 0.63 24.34 -3.90
CA ARG A 219 1.44 23.26 -3.31
C ARG A 219 0.64 22.01 -2.99
N PHE A 220 -0.66 22.16 -2.75
CA PHE A 220 -1.58 21.07 -2.47
C PHE A 220 -2.20 20.53 -3.75
N LEU A 221 -2.75 21.40 -4.59
CA LEU A 221 -3.41 21.04 -5.83
C LEU A 221 -2.96 21.99 -6.96
N ASN A 222 -2.40 21.41 -8.02
CA ASN A 222 -1.92 22.16 -9.17
C ASN A 222 -2.30 21.43 -10.47
N PRO A 223 -3.06 22.07 -11.40
CA PRO A 223 -3.43 21.47 -12.68
C PRO A 223 -2.24 21.05 -13.55
N ASP A 224 -1.10 21.74 -13.43
CA ASP A 224 0.13 21.43 -14.18
C ASP A 224 0.87 20.20 -13.63
N ARG A 225 0.53 19.76 -12.42
CA ARG A 225 1.10 18.60 -11.77
C ARG A 225 0.02 17.58 -11.50
N ILE A 226 -0.06 16.53 -12.33
CA ILE A 226 -1.01 15.44 -12.16
C ILE A 226 -0.59 14.62 -10.93
N SER A 227 -0.99 15.07 -9.74
CA SER A 227 -0.89 14.32 -8.50
C SER A 227 -2.23 14.35 -7.80
N MET A 228 -2.62 13.20 -7.22
CA MET A 228 -3.82 13.12 -6.40
C MET A 228 -3.68 14.02 -5.17
N PRO A 229 -4.76 14.72 -4.76
CA PRO A 229 -4.78 15.39 -3.46
C PRO A 229 -4.63 14.36 -2.34
N ASP A 230 -3.87 14.68 -1.31
CA ASP A 230 -3.64 13.81 -0.16
C ASP A 230 -3.81 14.62 1.13
N PHE A 231 -4.90 14.38 1.85
CA PHE A 231 -5.12 14.94 3.17
C PHE A 231 -4.66 13.97 4.25
N ASP A 232 -3.64 14.35 4.98
CA ASP A 232 -3.21 13.67 6.20
C ASP A 232 -4.10 14.09 7.37
N ILE A 233 -5.04 13.26 7.79
CA ILE A 233 -5.94 13.56 8.88
C ILE A 233 -5.57 12.78 10.13
N ASP A 234 -5.23 13.49 11.19
CA ASP A 234 -4.88 12.93 12.49
C ASP A 234 -6.12 12.76 13.38
N PHE A 235 -6.36 11.54 13.82
CA PHE A 235 -7.44 11.20 14.78
C PHE A 235 -6.85 10.73 16.12
N CYS A 236 -7.64 10.84 17.19
CA CYS A 236 -7.35 10.12 18.43
C CYS A 236 -7.12 8.64 18.14
N GLU A 237 -5.95 8.10 18.55
CA GLU A 237 -5.53 6.71 18.26
C GLU A 237 -6.57 5.69 18.76
N GLU A 238 -7.07 5.87 19.99
CA GLU A 238 -8.04 4.94 20.60
C GLU A 238 -9.44 4.97 19.97
N LYS A 239 -9.83 6.10 19.37
CA LYS A 239 -11.19 6.28 18.82
C LYS A 239 -11.23 6.21 17.28
N ARG A 240 -10.10 6.12 16.61
CA ARG A 240 -10.01 6.07 15.14
C ARG A 240 -10.84 4.94 14.53
N ASP A 241 -10.86 3.79 15.17
CA ASP A 241 -11.57 2.61 14.67
C ASP A 241 -13.07 2.86 14.50
N LYS A 242 -13.68 3.75 15.33
CA LYS A 242 -15.07 4.19 15.15
C LYS A 242 -15.30 4.91 13.82
N VAL A 243 -14.27 5.61 13.31
CA VAL A 243 -14.35 6.25 11.99
C VAL A 243 -14.35 5.21 10.89
N PHE A 244 -13.57 4.12 11.01
CA PHE A 244 -13.64 3.00 10.08
C PHE A 244 -15.01 2.30 10.11
N GLU A 245 -15.60 2.11 11.29
CA GLU A 245 -16.96 1.59 11.43
C GLU A 245 -18.00 2.50 10.75
N TYR A 246 -17.87 3.82 10.90
CA TYR A 246 -18.70 4.77 10.19
C TYR A 246 -18.57 4.65 8.67
N LEU A 247 -17.34 4.63 8.15
CA LEU A 247 -17.10 4.45 6.72
C LEU A 247 -17.69 3.14 6.21
N LYS A 248 -17.50 2.04 6.95
CA LYS A 248 -18.08 0.73 6.63
C LYS A 248 -19.62 0.79 6.62
N SER A 249 -20.23 1.45 7.57
CA SER A 249 -21.70 1.59 7.61
C SER A 249 -22.25 2.39 6.44
N LYS A 250 -21.52 3.43 6.01
CA LYS A 250 -21.91 4.35 4.95
C LYS A 250 -21.66 3.79 3.54
N TYR A 251 -20.47 3.25 3.31
CA TYR A 251 -20.03 2.77 2.00
C TYR A 251 -20.09 1.24 1.87
N LYS A 252 -20.51 0.53 2.94
CA LYS A 252 -20.67 -0.95 2.97
C LYS A 252 -19.41 -1.67 2.48
N ASP A 253 -19.57 -2.48 1.41
CA ASP A 253 -18.49 -3.27 0.80
C ASP A 253 -17.57 -2.44 -0.11
N GLY A 254 -17.76 -1.13 -0.16
CA GLY A 254 -16.94 -0.19 -0.94
C GLY A 254 -15.73 0.35 -0.19
N VAL A 255 -15.39 -0.16 1.01
CA VAL A 255 -14.26 0.34 1.82
C VAL A 255 -13.30 -0.80 2.14
N ALA A 256 -12.00 -0.56 1.97
CA ALA A 256 -10.95 -1.48 2.36
C ALA A 256 -9.70 -0.75 2.85
N HIS A 257 -8.92 -1.41 3.71
CA HIS A 257 -7.56 -0.98 4.00
C HIS A 257 -6.65 -1.21 2.80
N ILE A 258 -5.55 -0.48 2.71
CA ILE A 258 -4.49 -0.75 1.75
C ILE A 258 -3.51 -1.73 2.37
N ILE A 259 -3.09 -2.77 1.62
CA ILE A 259 -2.04 -3.67 2.05
C ILE A 259 -0.66 -3.02 1.87
N THR A 260 0.26 -3.37 2.73
CA THR A 260 1.68 -3.03 2.60
C THR A 260 2.53 -4.28 2.61
N PHE A 261 3.55 -4.32 1.75
CA PHE A 261 4.52 -5.40 1.69
C PHE A 261 5.82 -4.95 2.33
N GLY A 262 6.13 -5.52 3.49
CA GLY A 262 7.42 -5.31 4.14
C GLY A 262 8.53 -6.00 3.35
N LYS A 263 9.53 -5.23 2.90
CA LYS A 263 10.68 -5.75 2.13
C LYS A 263 11.89 -6.00 3.03
N LEU A 264 12.65 -7.04 2.73
CA LEU A 264 13.95 -7.29 3.32
C LEU A 264 14.95 -6.25 2.81
N LYS A 265 15.16 -5.18 3.59
CA LYS A 265 16.24 -4.23 3.33
C LYS A 265 17.54 -4.73 3.97
N ALA A 266 18.70 -4.20 3.57
CA ALA A 266 20.04 -4.64 3.98
C ALA A 266 20.15 -5.07 5.45
N ARG A 267 19.80 -4.19 6.40
CA ARG A 267 19.86 -4.50 7.85
C ARG A 267 18.85 -5.56 8.28
N MET A 268 17.68 -5.60 7.64
CA MET A 268 16.65 -6.60 7.93
C MET A 268 17.07 -7.97 7.41
N ALA A 269 17.60 -8.05 6.20
CA ALA A 269 18.14 -9.29 5.63
C ALA A 269 19.23 -9.88 6.51
N LEU A 270 20.21 -9.08 6.95
CA LEU A 270 21.26 -9.52 7.85
C LEU A 270 20.70 -10.07 9.19
N ARG A 271 19.71 -9.41 9.79
CA ARG A 271 19.11 -9.85 11.05
C ARG A 271 18.34 -11.16 10.90
N ASP A 272 17.49 -11.25 9.88
CA ASP A 272 16.65 -12.43 9.71
C ASP A 272 17.47 -13.65 9.28
N VAL A 273 18.40 -13.49 8.33
CA VAL A 273 19.30 -14.57 7.90
C VAL A 273 20.27 -14.95 9.03
N GLY A 274 20.79 -13.97 9.76
CA GLY A 274 21.66 -14.22 10.92
C GLY A 274 20.98 -15.07 12.00
N ARG A 275 19.69 -14.81 12.24
CA ARG A 275 18.88 -15.58 13.17
C ARG A 275 18.73 -17.03 12.71
N VAL A 276 18.35 -17.28 11.45
CA VAL A 276 18.15 -18.65 10.96
C VAL A 276 19.44 -19.43 10.79
N LEU A 277 20.59 -18.76 10.68
CA LEU A 277 21.94 -19.35 10.75
C LEU A 277 22.42 -19.61 12.20
N GLY A 278 21.64 -19.25 13.20
CA GLY A 278 22.02 -19.42 14.62
C GLY A 278 23.15 -18.51 15.10
N LEU A 279 23.37 -17.35 14.43
CA LEU A 279 24.35 -16.37 14.89
C LEU A 279 23.83 -15.61 16.11
N SER A 280 24.75 -15.23 17.02
CA SER A 280 24.38 -14.47 18.21
C SER A 280 23.87 -13.06 17.84
N TYR A 281 22.91 -12.57 18.61
CA TYR A 281 22.26 -11.28 18.40
C TYR A 281 23.29 -10.12 18.37
N GLY A 282 24.27 -10.14 19.30
CA GLY A 282 25.32 -9.13 19.37
C GLY A 282 26.24 -9.11 18.15
N HIS A 283 26.55 -10.29 17.59
CA HIS A 283 27.37 -10.37 16.38
C HIS A 283 26.61 -9.81 15.16
N VAL A 284 25.36 -10.21 14.98
CA VAL A 284 24.51 -9.71 13.88
C VAL A 284 24.27 -8.20 14.00
N ASP A 285 24.03 -7.68 15.22
CA ASP A 285 23.84 -6.26 15.43
C ASP A 285 25.10 -5.43 15.10
N ARG A 286 26.29 -5.97 15.42
CA ARG A 286 27.56 -5.37 15.01
C ARG A 286 27.68 -5.27 13.50
N LEU A 287 27.33 -6.34 12.75
CA LEU A 287 27.34 -6.33 11.30
C LEU A 287 26.29 -5.33 10.73
N CYS A 288 25.10 -5.26 11.33
CA CYS A 288 24.09 -4.30 10.95
C CYS A 288 24.53 -2.84 11.14
N LYS A 289 25.34 -2.55 12.15
CA LYS A 289 25.91 -1.21 12.40
C LYS A 289 26.95 -0.81 11.36
N MET A 290 27.55 -1.76 10.64
CA MET A 290 28.47 -1.48 9.53
C MET A 290 27.72 -0.99 8.28
N VAL A 291 26.43 -1.28 8.14
CA VAL A 291 25.61 -0.76 7.03
C VAL A 291 25.40 0.74 7.24
N PRO A 292 25.91 1.62 6.37
CA PRO A 292 25.76 3.06 6.52
C PRO A 292 24.29 3.46 6.54
N PHE A 293 23.98 4.52 7.30
CA PHE A 293 22.63 5.07 7.36
C PHE A 293 22.57 6.34 6.53
N ASP A 294 21.83 6.31 5.43
CA ASP A 294 21.48 7.49 4.65
C ASP A 294 19.95 7.59 4.59
N PRO A 295 19.36 8.63 5.24
CA PRO A 295 17.90 8.81 5.24
C PRO A 295 17.33 9.12 3.86
N SER A 296 18.10 9.79 3.01
CA SER A 296 17.66 10.23 1.67
C SER A 296 17.72 9.10 0.65
N ARG A 297 18.74 8.23 0.77
CA ARG A 297 18.93 7.08 -0.11
C ARG A 297 19.47 5.89 0.68
N PRO A 298 18.62 4.98 1.17
CA PRO A 298 19.09 3.76 1.81
C PRO A 298 19.99 2.94 0.88
N LEU A 299 21.21 2.63 1.33
CA LEU A 299 22.15 1.83 0.56
C LEU A 299 21.71 0.36 0.53
N THR A 300 21.99 -0.30 -0.60
CA THR A 300 21.86 -1.75 -0.70
C THR A 300 22.95 -2.44 0.13
N LEU A 301 22.77 -3.72 0.40
CA LEU A 301 23.78 -4.52 1.11
C LEU A 301 25.07 -4.61 0.30
N GLN A 302 24.97 -4.77 -1.02
CA GLN A 302 26.15 -4.79 -1.89
C GLN A 302 26.92 -3.47 -1.83
N GLU A 303 26.25 -2.32 -1.99
CA GLU A 303 26.87 -1.00 -1.85
C GLU A 303 27.52 -0.80 -0.48
N SER A 304 26.91 -1.36 0.56
CA SER A 304 27.43 -1.30 1.93
C SER A 304 28.70 -2.14 2.10
N ILE A 305 28.75 -3.34 1.53
CA ILE A 305 29.94 -4.21 1.55
C ILE A 305 31.10 -3.58 0.78
N ASP A 306 30.81 -2.93 -0.34
CA ASP A 306 31.84 -2.29 -1.18
C ASP A 306 32.45 -1.06 -0.50
N ARG A 307 31.64 -0.30 0.25
CA ARG A 307 32.07 0.92 0.97
C ARG A 307 32.72 0.67 2.31
N GLU A 308 32.41 -0.45 2.99
CA GLU A 308 32.88 -0.73 4.35
C GLU A 308 33.86 -1.90 4.37
N PRO A 309 35.17 -1.64 4.45
CA PRO A 309 36.21 -2.69 4.38
C PRO A 309 36.12 -3.73 5.49
N ARG A 310 35.53 -3.38 6.65
CA ARG A 310 35.37 -4.31 7.79
C ARG A 310 34.50 -5.52 7.44
N PHE A 311 33.58 -5.43 6.48
CA PHE A 311 32.85 -6.60 5.98
C PHE A 311 33.79 -7.64 5.38
N LYS A 312 34.83 -7.22 4.65
CA LYS A 312 35.81 -8.12 4.04
C LYS A 312 36.66 -8.86 5.08
N GLU A 313 36.99 -8.17 6.19
CA GLU A 313 37.71 -8.74 7.31
C GLU A 313 36.85 -9.77 8.06
N GLU A 314 35.61 -9.44 8.35
CA GLU A 314 34.66 -10.37 9.01
C GLU A 314 34.44 -11.64 8.17
N VAL A 315 34.34 -11.52 6.86
CA VAL A 315 34.21 -12.68 5.94
C VAL A 315 35.44 -13.59 5.99
N LYS A 316 36.67 -13.00 6.06
CA LYS A 316 37.90 -13.79 6.16
C LYS A 316 37.99 -14.56 7.47
N ASN A 317 37.53 -13.95 8.55
CA ASN A 317 37.66 -14.48 9.90
C ASN A 317 36.56 -15.46 10.31
N ASN A 318 35.40 -15.44 9.60
CA ASN A 318 34.26 -16.27 9.97
C ASN A 318 33.47 -16.78 8.74
N PRO A 319 33.56 -18.09 8.44
CA PRO A 319 32.84 -18.70 7.33
C PRO A 319 31.30 -18.54 7.43
N LYS A 320 30.73 -18.47 8.64
CA LYS A 320 29.31 -18.22 8.84
C LYS A 320 28.90 -16.81 8.39
N VAL A 321 29.81 -15.80 8.53
CA VAL A 321 29.56 -14.45 8.02
C VAL A 321 29.57 -14.43 6.50
N LYS A 322 30.45 -15.20 5.86
CA LYS A 322 30.44 -15.36 4.41
C LYS A 322 29.07 -15.87 3.93
N LYS A 323 28.58 -16.96 4.54
CA LYS A 323 27.27 -17.55 4.22
C LYS A 323 26.12 -16.58 4.52
N LEU A 324 26.20 -15.84 5.62
CA LEU A 324 25.24 -14.80 5.97
C LEU A 324 25.11 -13.75 4.86
N LEU A 325 26.23 -13.22 4.37
CA LEU A 325 26.23 -12.20 3.32
C LEU A 325 25.74 -12.76 1.99
N GLU A 326 26.18 -13.96 1.59
CA GLU A 326 25.71 -14.62 0.36
C GLU A 326 24.18 -14.79 0.33
N LEU A 327 23.59 -15.30 1.41
CA LEU A 327 22.15 -15.48 1.51
C LEU A 327 21.41 -14.14 1.63
N SER A 328 21.95 -13.19 2.40
CA SER A 328 21.33 -11.88 2.57
C SER A 328 21.29 -11.08 1.27
N LEU A 329 22.33 -11.14 0.44
CA LEU A 329 22.38 -10.52 -0.88
C LEU A 329 21.31 -11.08 -1.83
N LYS A 330 21.10 -12.41 -1.77
CA LYS A 330 20.06 -13.07 -2.59
C LYS A 330 18.63 -12.75 -2.13
N LEU A 331 18.45 -12.45 -0.85
CA LEU A 331 17.13 -12.18 -0.24
C LEU A 331 16.80 -10.70 -0.14
N GLU A 332 17.80 -9.80 -0.26
CA GLU A 332 17.55 -8.36 -0.21
C GLU A 332 16.55 -7.92 -1.27
N GLY A 333 15.59 -7.09 -0.90
CA GLY A 333 14.56 -6.57 -1.79
C GLY A 333 13.32 -7.46 -1.92
N LEU A 334 13.38 -8.72 -1.49
CA LEU A 334 12.21 -9.61 -1.51
C LEU A 334 11.18 -9.21 -0.44
N ASN A 335 9.93 -9.54 -0.69
CA ASN A 335 8.85 -9.35 0.28
C ASN A 335 9.04 -10.35 1.44
N ARG A 336 8.94 -9.83 2.65
CA ARG A 336 9.07 -10.60 3.90
C ARG A 336 7.72 -10.94 4.51
N ASN A 337 6.85 -9.96 4.60
CA ASN A 337 5.53 -10.09 5.21
C ASN A 337 4.55 -9.11 4.59
N MET A 338 3.29 -9.42 4.75
CA MET A 338 2.18 -8.51 4.51
C MET A 338 1.78 -7.83 5.81
N ALA A 339 1.36 -6.59 5.72
CA ALA A 339 0.77 -5.83 6.82
C ALA A 339 -0.32 -4.91 6.26
N THR A 340 -1.23 -4.49 7.11
CA THR A 340 -2.19 -3.45 6.77
C THR A 340 -1.52 -2.07 6.87
N HIS A 341 -1.78 -1.19 5.92
CA HIS A 341 -1.32 0.19 5.98
C HIS A 341 -1.83 0.87 7.25
N ALA A 342 -0.97 1.60 7.95
CA ALA A 342 -1.30 2.16 9.25
C ALA A 342 -2.45 3.17 9.21
N ALA A 343 -2.66 3.85 8.09
CA ALA A 343 -3.60 4.96 7.93
C ALA A 343 -4.48 4.85 6.69
N GLY A 344 -3.95 4.32 5.58
CA GLY A 344 -4.58 4.38 4.26
C GLY A 344 -5.76 3.44 4.12
N VAL A 345 -6.89 4.01 3.69
CA VAL A 345 -8.06 3.26 3.23
C VAL A 345 -8.44 3.71 1.83
N VAL A 346 -9.08 2.84 1.09
CA VAL A 346 -9.71 3.17 -0.18
C VAL A 346 -11.22 3.17 -0.02
N ILE A 347 -11.89 4.10 -0.70
CA ILE A 347 -13.35 4.22 -0.70
C ILE A 347 -13.82 4.23 -2.15
N ALA A 348 -14.66 3.28 -2.52
CA ALA A 348 -15.28 3.17 -3.85
C ALA A 348 -16.80 3.29 -3.77
N GLY A 349 -17.42 3.62 -4.89
CA GLY A 349 -18.89 3.75 -4.99
C GLY A 349 -19.64 2.43 -5.08
N GLU A 350 -18.94 1.33 -5.37
CA GLU A 350 -19.46 0.00 -5.60
C GLU A 350 -18.76 -1.03 -4.73
N LYS A 351 -19.20 -2.29 -4.79
CA LYS A 351 -18.55 -3.39 -4.08
C LYS A 351 -17.13 -3.59 -4.62
N LEU A 352 -16.13 -3.33 -3.80
CA LEU A 352 -14.72 -3.46 -4.17
C LEU A 352 -14.38 -4.85 -4.70
N ALA A 353 -14.94 -5.90 -4.09
CA ALA A 353 -14.65 -7.29 -4.47
C ALA A 353 -15.05 -7.67 -5.90
N GLU A 354 -15.94 -6.91 -6.53
CA GLU A 354 -16.34 -7.14 -7.93
C GLU A 354 -15.30 -6.62 -8.94
N GLN A 355 -14.46 -5.67 -8.53
CA GLN A 355 -13.48 -5.01 -9.40
C GLN A 355 -12.04 -5.24 -8.96
N PHE A 356 -11.80 -5.48 -7.66
CA PHE A 356 -10.47 -5.54 -7.07
C PHE A 356 -10.31 -6.78 -6.17
N PRO A 357 -9.16 -7.45 -6.20
CA PRO A 357 -8.88 -8.54 -5.30
C PRO A 357 -8.72 -8.03 -3.85
N LEU A 358 -9.45 -8.63 -2.93
CA LEU A 358 -9.41 -8.33 -1.50
C LEU A 358 -8.79 -9.48 -0.71
N TYR A 359 -8.17 -9.13 0.41
CA TYR A 359 -7.60 -10.04 1.40
C TYR A 359 -8.30 -9.85 2.74
N VAL A 360 -8.68 -10.94 3.36
CA VAL A 360 -9.25 -10.97 4.72
C VAL A 360 -8.32 -11.75 5.62
N ASP A 361 -7.84 -11.12 6.67
CA ASP A 361 -7.06 -11.78 7.70
C ASP A 361 -7.97 -12.22 8.84
N TYR A 362 -8.29 -13.52 8.88
CA TYR A 362 -9.13 -14.11 9.91
C TYR A 362 -8.45 -14.21 11.29
N SER A 363 -7.14 -14.01 11.36
CA SER A 363 -6.38 -13.99 12.62
C SER A 363 -6.38 -12.62 13.30
N SER A 364 -6.77 -11.59 12.59
CA SER A 364 -6.83 -10.21 13.06
C SER A 364 -8.27 -9.75 13.27
N ASN A 365 -8.48 -8.83 14.22
CA ASN A 365 -9.78 -8.19 14.47
C ASN A 365 -10.00 -6.96 13.58
N LEU A 366 -9.49 -6.97 12.35
CA LEU A 366 -9.67 -5.85 11.44
C LEU A 366 -11.13 -5.67 11.04
N ILE A 367 -11.59 -4.43 11.11
CA ILE A 367 -12.98 -4.04 10.81
C ILE A 367 -13.27 -4.15 9.31
N LEU A 368 -12.25 -3.86 8.47
CA LEU A 368 -12.32 -3.82 7.02
C LEU A 368 -11.40 -4.88 6.40
N PRO A 369 -11.74 -5.40 5.21
CA PRO A 369 -10.78 -6.17 4.41
C PRO A 369 -9.64 -5.28 3.95
N SER A 370 -8.57 -5.87 3.41
CA SER A 370 -7.47 -5.14 2.77
C SER A 370 -7.47 -5.37 1.26
N THR A 371 -7.04 -4.39 0.47
CA THR A 371 -6.75 -4.62 -0.95
C THR A 371 -5.57 -5.59 -1.08
N GLN A 372 -5.51 -6.39 -2.15
CA GLN A 372 -4.28 -7.15 -2.47
C GLN A 372 -3.27 -6.31 -3.28
N TYR A 373 -3.62 -5.09 -3.62
CA TYR A 373 -2.77 -4.10 -4.25
C TYR A 373 -2.14 -3.21 -3.19
N ASP A 374 -0.84 -2.96 -3.29
CA ASP A 374 -0.15 -1.93 -2.51
C ASP A 374 -0.63 -0.52 -2.94
N MET A 375 -0.13 0.51 -2.28
CA MET A 375 -0.53 1.89 -2.54
C MET A 375 -0.39 2.28 -4.03
N TYR A 376 0.76 1.97 -4.65
CA TYR A 376 1.01 2.33 -6.06
C TYR A 376 0.13 1.54 -7.04
N SER A 377 -0.07 0.26 -6.78
CA SER A 377 -0.92 -0.59 -7.60
C SER A 377 -2.39 -0.21 -7.46
N SER A 378 -2.82 0.18 -6.27
CA SER A 378 -4.17 0.68 -6.00
C SER A 378 -4.44 1.98 -6.76
N GLU A 379 -3.52 2.95 -6.73
CA GLU A 379 -3.62 4.19 -7.52
C GLU A 379 -3.64 3.92 -9.03
N ASN A 380 -2.76 3.04 -9.53
CA ASN A 380 -2.76 2.66 -10.95
C ASN A 380 -4.05 1.97 -11.38
N ALA A 381 -4.72 1.27 -10.48
CA ALA A 381 -6.02 0.65 -10.71
C ALA A 381 -7.20 1.63 -10.58
N GLY A 382 -6.94 2.88 -10.21
CA GLY A 382 -7.93 3.95 -10.07
C GLY A 382 -8.53 4.10 -8.68
N LEU A 383 -8.05 3.37 -7.68
CA LEU A 383 -8.50 3.56 -6.30
C LEU A 383 -7.89 4.82 -5.69
N VAL A 384 -8.70 5.56 -4.97
CA VAL A 384 -8.30 6.80 -4.29
C VAL A 384 -8.05 6.52 -2.82
N LYS A 385 -6.86 6.90 -2.34
CA LYS A 385 -6.44 6.75 -0.95
C LYS A 385 -6.99 7.88 -0.08
N PHE A 386 -7.39 7.54 1.12
CA PHE A 386 -7.75 8.45 2.21
C PHE A 386 -6.92 8.08 3.43
N ASP A 387 -6.17 9.04 3.99
CA ASP A 387 -5.30 8.79 5.14
C ASP A 387 -5.97 9.20 6.46
N LEU A 388 -6.24 8.19 7.29
CA LEU A 388 -6.79 8.33 8.64
C LEU A 388 -5.70 7.91 9.65
N LEU A 389 -4.90 8.86 10.09
CA LEU A 389 -3.76 8.62 10.98
C LEU A 389 -4.20 8.58 12.45
N GLY A 390 -3.63 7.65 13.22
CA GLY A 390 -3.81 7.62 14.68
C GLY A 390 -2.67 8.39 15.37
N LEU A 391 -3.01 9.40 16.16
CA LEU A 391 -2.04 10.22 16.89
C LEU A 391 -2.28 10.12 18.40
N LYS A 392 -1.29 9.61 19.15
CA LYS A 392 -1.37 9.46 20.63
C LYS A 392 -1.58 10.77 21.36
N THR A 393 -1.02 11.87 20.87
CA THR A 393 -1.18 13.18 21.49
C THR A 393 -2.59 13.77 21.40
N LEU A 394 -3.46 13.17 20.61
CA LEU A 394 -4.89 13.49 20.52
C LEU A 394 -5.75 12.61 21.44
N THR A 395 -5.16 11.64 22.11
CA THR A 395 -5.82 10.76 23.09
C THR A 395 -5.72 11.33 24.49
#